data_f6b72899a76c7b03f9b2962c30be63ff
#
_entry.id   f6b72899a76c7b03f9b2962c30be63ff
#
_cell.length_a   1.000
_cell.length_b   1.000
_cell.length_c   1.000
_cell.angle_alpha   90.00
_cell.angle_beta   90.00
_cell.angle_gamma   90.00
#
_symmetry.space_group_name_H-M   'P 1'
#
loop_
_entity.id
_entity.type
_entity.pdbx_description
1 polymer ?
#
loop_
_entity_poly.entity_id
_entity_poly.type
_entity_poly.pdbx_seq_one_letter_code
_entity_poly.pdbx_strand_id
1 'polypeptide(L)'
;MGFGDFVKNQFIDVIEYVDASFSKTLVVKYSRPGNEIKQGAQLIVRNGQAAVFVHRGQIADIFGPGNYKLNTGNLPLLSALAAVPYLFNSPIKSDLYFINTTQFINNNWGTTSPILKRDSEMGMVRINANGKFAFRVSNPVVFMNEVFGSRNLSITREIVQYLVSFVGESIAQCIG
;
A
#
# COMPACT_ATOMS: atom_id res chain seq x y z
N MET A 1 34.89 16.38 25.58
CA MET A 1 33.72 15.61 25.21
C MET A 1 32.58 16.01 26.16
N GLY A 2 31.69 16.84 25.70
CA GLY A 2 30.70 17.47 26.57
C GLY A 2 29.46 16.60 26.72
N PHE A 3 28.86 16.63 27.89
CA PHE A 3 27.60 15.99 28.27
C PHE A 3 26.44 16.31 27.28
N GLY A 4 26.55 17.41 26.53
CA GLY A 4 25.62 17.85 25.52
C GLY A 4 25.58 17.00 24.24
N ASP A 5 26.67 16.33 23.89
CA ASP A 5 26.72 15.47 22.69
C ASP A 5 26.14 14.07 22.97
N PHE A 6 26.16 13.65 24.22
CA PHE A 6 25.56 12.38 24.64
C PHE A 6 24.02 12.43 24.65
N VAL A 7 23.44 13.60 24.97
CA VAL A 7 21.97 13.78 25.02
C VAL A 7 21.37 13.93 23.61
N LYS A 8 22.11 14.46 22.63
CA LYS A 8 21.63 14.60 21.24
C LYS A 8 21.48 13.27 20.50
N ASN A 9 22.21 12.23 20.93
CA ASN A 9 22.16 10.90 20.30
C ASN A 9 21.04 9.99 20.86
N GLN A 10 20.25 10.44 21.84
CA GLN A 10 19.31 9.59 22.56
C GLN A 10 17.89 9.57 22.00
N PHE A 11 17.57 10.38 20.97
CA PHE A 11 16.25 10.41 20.36
C PHE A 11 16.32 10.31 18.83
N ILE A 12 16.85 9.18 18.34
CA ILE A 12 16.67 8.84 16.92
C ILE A 12 15.19 8.56 16.73
N ASP A 13 14.53 9.38 15.94
CA ASP A 13 13.14 9.19 15.57
C ASP A 13 13.03 7.98 14.63
N VAL A 14 12.46 6.88 15.12
CA VAL A 14 12.31 5.65 14.34
C VAL A 14 10.90 5.56 13.79
N ILE A 15 10.80 5.37 12.49
CA ILE A 15 9.56 5.17 11.74
C ILE A 15 9.54 3.71 11.29
N GLU A 16 8.67 2.92 11.89
CA GLU A 16 8.49 1.51 11.56
C GLU A 16 7.03 1.13 11.76
N TYR A 17 6.51 0.26 10.91
CA TYR A 17 5.18 -0.31 11.10
C TYR A 17 5.28 -1.80 11.41
N VAL A 18 4.85 -2.16 12.63
CA VAL A 18 4.86 -3.54 13.15
C VAL A 18 3.49 -3.84 13.73
N ASP A 19 2.67 -4.58 13.01
CA ASP A 19 1.38 -5.03 13.47
C ASP A 19 1.09 -6.44 12.93
N ALA A 20 0.65 -7.34 13.79
CA ALA A 20 0.26 -8.69 13.41
C ALA A 20 -0.92 -8.71 12.41
N SER A 21 -1.80 -7.70 12.45
CA SER A 21 -2.91 -7.54 11.51
C SER A 21 -2.47 -7.10 10.11
N PHE A 22 -1.22 -6.67 9.94
CA PHE A 22 -0.70 -6.21 8.65
C PHE A 22 -0.73 -7.29 7.58
N SER A 23 -0.64 -8.57 7.95
CA SER A 23 -0.79 -9.70 7.02
C SER A 23 -2.16 -9.73 6.30
N LYS A 24 -3.18 -9.07 6.87
CA LYS A 24 -4.54 -8.96 6.32
C LYS A 24 -4.88 -7.57 5.79
N THR A 25 -3.93 -6.64 5.85
CA THR A 25 -4.15 -5.24 5.49
C THR A 25 -3.29 -4.87 4.30
N LEU A 26 -3.88 -4.31 3.24
CA LEU A 26 -3.17 -3.90 2.02
C LEU A 26 -2.38 -2.61 2.20
N VAL A 27 -2.98 -1.63 2.87
CA VAL A 27 -2.37 -0.32 3.07
C VAL A 27 -2.75 0.23 4.44
N VAL A 28 -1.78 0.84 5.10
CA VAL A 28 -1.97 1.51 6.39
C VAL A 28 -1.35 2.90 6.32
N LYS A 29 -2.12 3.91 6.72
CA LYS A 29 -1.57 5.24 6.96
C LYS A 29 -0.84 5.23 8.30
N TYR A 30 0.43 5.58 8.28
CA TYR A 30 1.23 5.70 9.49
C TYR A 30 0.87 7.01 10.20
N SER A 31 0.20 6.89 11.35
CA SER A 31 -0.24 8.04 12.13
C SER A 31 0.86 8.50 13.08
N ARG A 32 1.18 9.79 13.03
CA ARG A 32 2.04 10.45 14.01
C ARG A 32 1.61 11.90 14.22
N PRO A 33 1.92 12.49 15.36
CA PRO A 33 1.56 13.87 15.65
C PRO A 33 2.07 14.83 14.57
N GLY A 34 1.16 15.61 13.99
CA GLY A 34 1.49 16.63 12.98
C GLY A 34 1.92 16.08 11.61
N ASN A 35 1.96 14.76 11.39
CA ASN A 35 2.51 14.12 10.18
C ASN A 35 3.93 14.61 9.84
N GLU A 36 4.72 14.91 10.86
CA GLU A 36 6.04 15.50 10.72
C GLU A 36 7.12 14.44 10.61
N ILE A 37 7.96 14.56 9.59
CA ILE A 37 9.16 13.74 9.38
C ILE A 37 10.37 14.57 9.77
N LYS A 38 11.04 14.16 10.83
CA LYS A 38 12.25 14.83 11.28
C LYS A 38 13.43 14.44 10.39
N GLN A 39 14.29 15.41 10.11
CA GLN A 39 15.56 15.14 9.43
C GLN A 39 16.40 14.18 10.27
N GLY A 40 16.97 13.16 9.63
CA GLY A 40 17.73 12.13 10.30
C GLY A 40 16.89 11.04 10.96
N ALA A 41 15.56 11.08 10.83
CA ALA A 41 14.70 9.97 11.23
C ALA A 41 15.10 8.68 10.53
N GLN A 42 14.96 7.57 11.21
CA GLN A 42 15.26 6.24 10.67
C GLN A 42 13.98 5.57 10.20
N LEU A 43 13.87 5.32 8.90
CA LEU A 43 12.77 4.56 8.31
C LEU A 43 13.18 3.10 8.17
N ILE A 44 12.44 2.21 8.81
CA ILE A 44 12.60 0.76 8.69
C ILE A 44 11.43 0.20 7.89
N VAL A 45 11.71 -0.32 6.71
CA VAL A 45 10.75 -1.01 5.85
C VAL A 45 11.08 -2.50 5.88
N ARG A 46 10.18 -3.30 6.39
CA ARG A 46 10.38 -4.75 6.52
C ARG A 46 10.18 -5.47 5.18
N ASN A 47 10.70 -6.69 5.07
CA ASN A 47 10.39 -7.57 3.94
C ASN A 47 8.87 -7.74 3.79
N GLY A 48 8.38 -7.64 2.56
CA GLY A 48 6.95 -7.68 2.27
C GLY A 48 6.22 -6.35 2.51
N GLN A 49 6.94 -5.26 2.72
CA GLN A 49 6.40 -3.91 2.83
C GLN A 49 7.04 -2.97 1.81
N ALA A 50 6.31 -1.90 1.49
CA ALA A 50 6.85 -0.70 0.86
C ALA A 50 6.33 0.52 1.62
N ALA A 51 7.17 1.54 1.78
CA ALA A 51 6.78 2.81 2.37
C ALA A 51 6.63 3.86 1.27
N VAL A 52 5.51 4.59 1.27
CA VAL A 52 5.18 5.61 0.27
C VAL A 52 4.90 6.93 0.97
N PHE A 53 5.67 7.94 0.61
CA PHE A 53 5.45 9.31 1.06
C PHE A 53 4.50 10.02 0.10
N VAL A 54 3.49 10.68 0.67
CA VAL A 54 2.49 11.45 -0.07
C VAL A 54 2.46 12.87 0.49
N HIS A 55 2.70 13.85 -0.37
CA HIS A 55 2.65 15.27 -0.01
C HIS A 55 1.55 15.96 -0.81
N ARG A 56 0.60 16.58 -0.12
CA ARG A 56 -0.55 17.28 -0.72
C ARG A 56 -1.28 16.45 -1.79
N GLY A 57 -1.45 15.14 -1.50
CA GLY A 57 -2.14 14.23 -2.42
C GLY A 57 -1.30 13.70 -3.59
N GLN A 58 -0.03 14.08 -3.69
CA GLN A 58 0.90 13.60 -4.72
C GLN A 58 1.88 12.60 -4.12
N ILE A 59 2.09 11.48 -4.81
CA ILE A 59 3.12 10.53 -4.45
C ILE A 59 4.48 11.19 -4.65
N ALA A 60 5.29 11.17 -3.60
CA ALA A 60 6.66 11.66 -3.62
C ALA A 60 7.64 10.48 -3.68
N ASP A 61 8.27 10.13 -2.56
CA ASP A 61 9.32 9.13 -2.52
C ASP A 61 8.79 7.77 -2.05
N ILE A 62 9.40 6.68 -2.57
CA ILE A 62 9.00 5.31 -2.29
C ILE A 62 10.23 4.51 -1.88
N PHE A 63 10.07 3.74 -0.81
CA PHE A 63 11.12 2.89 -0.27
C PHE A 63 10.67 1.42 -0.23
N GLY A 64 11.49 0.55 -0.81
CA GLY A 64 11.37 -0.89 -0.64
C GLY A 64 11.92 -1.36 0.70
N PRO A 65 12.00 -2.69 0.93
CA PRO A 65 12.57 -3.24 2.16
C PRO A 65 14.00 -2.74 2.40
N GLY A 66 14.27 -2.29 3.63
CA GLY A 66 15.55 -1.75 4.02
C GLY A 66 15.47 -0.83 5.22
N ASN A 67 16.63 -0.26 5.56
CA ASN A 67 16.81 0.71 6.64
C ASN A 67 17.39 2.00 6.05
N TYR A 68 16.68 3.10 6.21
CA TYR A 68 17.00 4.38 5.57
C TYR A 68 17.05 5.50 6.60
N LYS A 69 18.15 6.25 6.58
CA LYS A 69 18.24 7.49 7.33
C LYS A 69 17.67 8.61 6.46
N LEU A 70 16.50 9.13 6.83
CA LEU A 70 15.79 10.13 6.05
C LEU A 70 16.50 11.47 6.08
N ASN A 71 16.81 11.99 4.91
CA ASN A 71 17.41 13.31 4.70
C ASN A 71 16.95 13.86 3.34
N THR A 72 17.27 15.12 3.06
CA THR A 72 16.91 15.75 1.78
C THR A 72 17.50 15.06 0.55
N GLY A 73 18.61 14.35 0.73
CA GLY A 73 19.28 13.63 -0.37
C GLY A 73 18.55 12.36 -0.80
N ASN A 74 17.89 11.66 0.13
CA ASN A 74 17.11 10.46 -0.18
C ASN A 74 15.59 10.65 -0.16
N LEU A 75 15.14 11.90 -0.04
CA LEU A 75 13.76 12.35 -0.22
C LEU A 75 13.70 13.46 -1.30
N PRO A 76 14.24 13.24 -2.51
CA PRO A 76 14.38 14.32 -3.48
C PRO A 76 13.04 14.86 -3.97
N LEU A 77 12.06 14.00 -4.20
CA LEU A 77 10.73 14.42 -4.67
C LEU A 77 9.95 15.12 -3.56
N LEU A 78 9.98 14.58 -2.35
CA LEU A 78 9.32 15.21 -1.21
C LEU A 78 9.94 16.57 -0.88
N SER A 79 11.26 16.68 -0.94
CA SER A 79 11.99 17.93 -0.72
C SER A 79 11.65 18.98 -1.79
N ALA A 80 11.52 18.58 -3.05
CA ALA A 80 11.13 19.46 -4.15
C ALA A 80 9.67 19.94 -4.03
N LEU A 81 8.73 19.03 -3.71
CA LEU A 81 7.32 19.35 -3.55
C LEU A 81 7.04 20.26 -2.35
N ALA A 82 7.81 20.11 -1.29
CA ALA A 82 7.69 20.95 -0.11
C ALA A 82 8.15 22.41 -0.34
N ALA A 83 8.77 22.72 -1.51
CA ALA A 83 9.27 24.04 -1.89
C ALA A 83 10.12 24.71 -0.79
N VAL A 84 11.06 23.93 -0.19
CA VAL A 84 11.76 24.37 1.01
C VAL A 84 13.25 24.58 0.75
N PRO A 85 13.65 25.75 0.20
CA PRO A 85 15.07 26.07 0.08
C PRO A 85 15.76 26.34 1.41
N TYR A 86 15.02 26.57 2.50
CA TYR A 86 15.56 27.10 3.76
C TYR A 86 15.23 26.30 5.03
N LEU A 87 14.63 25.11 4.95
CA LEU A 87 14.13 24.41 6.13
C LEU A 87 14.93 23.17 6.52
N PHE A 88 16.25 23.29 6.55
CA PHE A 88 17.09 22.22 7.13
C PHE A 88 16.82 21.94 8.63
N ASN A 89 16.01 22.78 9.29
CA ASN A 89 15.63 22.64 10.69
C ASN A 89 14.13 22.43 10.94
N SER A 90 13.29 22.45 9.90
CA SER A 90 11.86 22.25 10.07
C SER A 90 11.45 20.85 9.60
N PRO A 91 10.55 20.18 10.35
CA PRO A 91 10.05 18.87 9.94
C PRO A 91 9.23 18.98 8.65
N ILE A 92 9.40 18.00 7.77
CA ILE A 92 8.62 17.90 6.53
C ILE A 92 7.27 17.28 6.86
N LYS A 93 6.18 17.98 6.57
CA LYS A 93 4.82 17.44 6.73
C LYS A 93 4.45 16.60 5.51
N SER A 94 4.28 15.30 5.72
CA SER A 94 3.91 14.35 4.68
C SER A 94 3.14 13.19 5.28
N ASP A 95 2.16 12.71 4.53
CA ASP A 95 1.52 11.44 4.86
C ASP A 95 2.46 10.29 4.49
N LEU A 96 2.55 9.29 5.34
CA LEU A 96 3.30 8.08 5.11
C LEU A 96 2.36 6.88 5.12
N TYR A 97 2.46 6.07 4.07
CA TYR A 97 1.70 4.83 3.94
C TYR A 97 2.63 3.63 3.88
N PHE A 98 2.31 2.58 4.64
CA PHE A 98 2.92 1.27 4.48
C PHE A 98 2.01 0.39 3.65
N ILE A 99 2.54 -0.14 2.54
CA ILE A 99 1.84 -1.01 1.61
C ILE A 99 2.35 -2.43 1.80
N ASN A 100 1.44 -3.37 1.95
CA ASN A 100 1.75 -4.79 2.02
C ASN A 100 1.97 -5.34 0.62
N THR A 101 3.16 -5.83 0.35
CA THR A 101 3.56 -6.44 -0.93
C THR A 101 3.61 -7.98 -0.87
N THR A 102 3.22 -8.56 0.28
CA THR A 102 3.08 -10.02 0.41
C THR A 102 1.88 -10.55 -0.36
N GLN A 103 1.81 -11.85 -0.51
CA GLN A 103 0.71 -12.49 -1.22
C GLN A 103 -0.52 -12.66 -0.33
N PHE A 104 -1.65 -12.15 -0.78
CA PHE A 104 -2.97 -12.39 -0.18
C PHE A 104 -3.57 -13.65 -0.81
N ILE A 105 -3.66 -14.70 -0.03
CA ILE A 105 -4.13 -16.02 -0.45
C ILE A 105 -5.55 -16.28 0.02
N ASN A 106 -6.17 -17.34 -0.53
CA ASN A 106 -7.50 -17.83 -0.13
C ASN A 106 -8.66 -16.83 -0.33
N ASN A 107 -8.58 -15.96 -1.32
CA ASN A 107 -9.70 -15.11 -1.69
C ASN A 107 -10.69 -15.93 -2.52
N ASN A 108 -11.87 -16.19 -1.93
CA ASN A 108 -12.92 -16.95 -2.58
C ASN A 108 -13.66 -16.07 -3.61
N TRP A 109 -14.00 -16.65 -4.74
CA TRP A 109 -14.87 -16.06 -5.75
C TRP A 109 -15.93 -17.08 -6.20
N GLY A 110 -17.01 -16.62 -6.75
CA GLY A 110 -18.06 -17.46 -7.32
C GLY A 110 -18.98 -16.68 -8.22
N THR A 111 -19.69 -17.38 -9.11
CA THR A 111 -20.76 -16.79 -9.91
C THR A 111 -21.94 -16.44 -9.02
N THR A 112 -22.47 -15.23 -9.17
CA THR A 112 -23.63 -14.75 -8.41
C THR A 112 -24.92 -15.39 -8.87
N SER A 113 -24.97 -15.79 -10.12
CA SER A 113 -26.08 -16.52 -10.75
C SER A 113 -25.55 -17.59 -11.69
N PRO A 114 -26.33 -18.66 -11.94
CA PRO A 114 -25.95 -19.68 -12.92
C PRO A 114 -25.79 -19.08 -14.32
N ILE A 115 -24.71 -19.44 -14.98
CA ILE A 115 -24.45 -19.10 -16.38
C ILE A 115 -25.22 -20.10 -17.25
N LEU A 116 -26.08 -19.61 -18.13
CA LEU A 116 -26.80 -20.44 -19.09
C LEU A 116 -25.95 -20.64 -20.33
N LYS A 117 -25.65 -21.90 -20.65
CA LYS A 117 -24.90 -22.25 -21.87
C LYS A 117 -25.60 -23.36 -22.62
N ARG A 118 -25.60 -23.27 -23.94
CA ARG A 118 -26.11 -24.32 -24.79
C ARG A 118 -25.01 -25.33 -25.08
N ASP A 119 -25.24 -26.56 -24.65
CA ASP A 119 -24.39 -27.69 -24.94
C ASP A 119 -24.97 -28.47 -26.14
N SER A 120 -24.09 -29.07 -26.96
CA SER A 120 -24.50 -29.78 -28.15
C SER A 120 -25.24 -31.10 -27.87
N GLU A 121 -24.95 -31.73 -26.73
CA GLU A 121 -25.54 -33.03 -26.36
C GLU A 121 -26.62 -32.88 -25.29
N MET A 122 -26.38 -31.98 -24.29
CA MET A 122 -27.27 -31.82 -23.13
C MET A 122 -28.29 -30.68 -23.27
N GLY A 123 -28.22 -29.90 -24.35
CA GLY A 123 -29.11 -28.76 -24.57
C GLY A 123 -28.75 -27.54 -23.66
N MET A 124 -29.71 -26.93 -22.99
CA MET A 124 -29.51 -25.79 -22.11
C MET A 124 -29.04 -26.25 -20.73
N VAL A 125 -27.81 -25.94 -20.39
CA VAL A 125 -27.22 -26.24 -19.09
C VAL A 125 -27.02 -25.00 -18.23
N ARG A 126 -27.08 -25.18 -16.91
CA ARG A 126 -26.82 -24.14 -15.92
C ARG A 126 -25.49 -24.44 -15.26
N ILE A 127 -24.53 -23.51 -15.39
CA ILE A 127 -23.16 -23.68 -14.86
C ILE A 127 -22.99 -22.73 -13.67
N ASN A 128 -22.57 -23.27 -12.53
CA ASN A 128 -22.05 -22.50 -11.41
C ASN A 128 -20.55 -22.74 -11.30
N ALA A 129 -19.80 -21.66 -11.13
CA ALA A 129 -18.38 -21.73 -10.95
C ALA A 129 -17.95 -21.03 -9.66
N ASN A 130 -17.01 -21.62 -8.96
CA ASN A 130 -16.38 -21.03 -7.78
C ASN A 130 -14.91 -21.45 -7.69
N GLY A 131 -14.15 -20.70 -6.94
CA GLY A 131 -12.72 -21.00 -6.78
C GLY A 131 -12.04 -20.07 -5.80
N LYS A 132 -10.73 -20.12 -5.82
CA LYS A 132 -9.86 -19.27 -5.01
C LYS A 132 -8.82 -18.62 -5.89
N PHE A 133 -8.43 -17.41 -5.55
CA PHE A 133 -7.31 -16.73 -6.17
C PHE A 133 -6.38 -16.12 -5.13
N ALA A 134 -5.19 -15.80 -5.56
CA ALA A 134 -4.20 -15.07 -4.79
C ALA A 134 -3.75 -13.84 -5.59
N PHE A 135 -3.45 -12.76 -4.88
CA PHE A 135 -2.93 -11.55 -5.49
C PHE A 135 -1.89 -10.88 -4.58
N ARG A 136 -1.13 -9.97 -5.12
CA ARG A 136 -0.20 -9.10 -4.37
C ARG A 136 -0.08 -7.75 -5.05
N VAL A 137 0.32 -6.74 -4.28
CA VAL A 137 0.73 -5.46 -4.85
C VAL A 137 2.15 -5.62 -5.40
N SER A 138 2.29 -5.62 -6.72
CA SER A 138 3.58 -5.72 -7.42
C SER A 138 4.24 -4.36 -7.60
N ASN A 139 3.43 -3.31 -7.80
CA ASN A 139 3.90 -1.94 -7.96
C ASN A 139 3.12 -1.00 -7.04
N PRO A 140 3.74 -0.52 -5.94
CA PRO A 140 3.11 0.38 -4.98
C PRO A 140 2.64 1.71 -5.59
N VAL A 141 3.34 2.24 -6.60
CA VAL A 141 2.95 3.50 -7.27
C VAL A 141 1.64 3.33 -8.01
N VAL A 142 1.56 2.30 -8.86
CA VAL A 142 0.36 2.00 -9.62
C VAL A 142 -0.81 1.72 -8.68
N PHE A 143 -0.57 0.93 -7.63
CA PHE A 143 -1.59 0.65 -6.62
C PHE A 143 -2.13 1.92 -5.96
N MET A 144 -1.25 2.83 -5.54
CA MET A 144 -1.66 4.08 -4.88
C MET A 144 -2.43 5.01 -5.84
N ASN A 145 -2.03 5.09 -7.10
CA ASN A 145 -2.70 5.96 -8.07
C ASN A 145 -4.03 5.38 -8.55
N GLU A 146 -4.04 4.10 -8.95
CA GLU A 146 -5.16 3.48 -9.66
C GLU A 146 -6.23 2.95 -8.71
N VAL A 147 -5.82 2.35 -7.62
CA VAL A 147 -6.74 1.65 -6.71
C VAL A 147 -7.06 2.50 -5.49
N PHE A 148 -6.04 2.98 -4.81
CA PHE A 148 -6.21 3.73 -3.58
C PHE A 148 -6.67 5.17 -3.84
N GLY A 149 -6.00 5.89 -4.76
CA GLY A 149 -6.29 7.29 -5.06
C GLY A 149 -7.56 7.49 -5.88
N SER A 150 -7.74 6.74 -6.97
CA SER A 150 -8.83 6.95 -7.92
C SER A 150 -10.19 6.43 -7.43
N ARG A 151 -10.21 5.37 -6.64
CA ARG A 151 -11.44 4.72 -6.17
C ARG A 151 -11.81 5.06 -4.73
N ASN A 152 -11.00 5.84 -4.04
CA ASN A 152 -11.18 6.14 -2.61
C ASN A 152 -11.37 4.88 -1.73
N LEU A 153 -10.81 3.75 -2.19
CA LEU A 153 -10.89 2.45 -1.52
C LEU A 153 -9.82 2.42 -0.43
N SER A 154 -10.15 2.90 0.75
CA SER A 154 -9.22 2.96 1.89
C SER A 154 -9.18 1.68 2.71
N ILE A 155 -10.16 0.80 2.53
CA ILE A 155 -10.33 -0.42 3.32
C ILE A 155 -9.95 -1.64 2.48
N THR A 156 -9.04 -2.46 2.99
CA THR A 156 -8.59 -3.72 2.36
C THR A 156 -9.76 -4.58 1.88
N ARG A 157 -10.83 -4.67 2.67
CA ARG A 157 -12.02 -5.44 2.33
C ARG A 157 -12.69 -4.97 1.05
N GLU A 158 -12.80 -3.66 0.84
CA GLU A 158 -13.41 -3.08 -0.38
C GLU A 158 -12.58 -3.39 -1.61
N ILE A 159 -11.24 -3.31 -1.49
CA ILE A 159 -10.32 -3.66 -2.57
C ILE A 159 -10.44 -5.15 -2.93
N VAL A 160 -10.48 -6.02 -1.93
CA VAL A 160 -10.66 -7.47 -2.14
C VAL A 160 -12.00 -7.76 -2.79
N GLN A 161 -13.10 -7.15 -2.34
CA GLN A 161 -14.42 -7.33 -2.95
C GLN A 161 -14.45 -6.88 -4.41
N TYR A 162 -13.81 -5.76 -4.72
CA TYR A 162 -13.66 -5.30 -6.11
C TYR A 162 -12.94 -6.34 -6.98
N LEU A 163 -11.82 -6.89 -6.49
CA LEU A 163 -11.08 -7.92 -7.22
C LEU A 163 -11.89 -9.22 -7.38
N VAL A 164 -12.64 -9.62 -6.36
CA VAL A 164 -13.54 -10.78 -6.41
C VAL A 164 -14.60 -10.61 -7.51
N SER A 165 -15.26 -9.45 -7.57
CA SER A 165 -16.25 -9.16 -8.60
C SER A 165 -15.64 -9.20 -10.00
N PHE A 166 -14.47 -8.55 -10.16
CA PHE A 166 -13.77 -8.51 -11.44
C PHE A 166 -13.37 -9.90 -11.94
N VAL A 167 -12.85 -10.76 -11.06
CA VAL A 167 -12.50 -12.16 -11.40
C VAL A 167 -13.76 -12.95 -11.76
N GLY A 168 -14.83 -12.83 -10.97
CA GLY A 168 -16.08 -13.52 -11.21
C GLY A 168 -16.73 -13.15 -12.57
N GLU A 169 -16.78 -11.86 -12.88
CA GLU A 169 -17.30 -11.36 -14.17
C GLU A 169 -16.43 -11.82 -15.36
N SER A 170 -15.10 -11.73 -15.23
CA SER A 170 -14.18 -12.16 -16.28
C SER A 170 -14.34 -13.64 -16.60
N ILE A 171 -14.50 -14.48 -15.57
CA ILE A 171 -14.69 -15.93 -15.76
C ILE A 171 -16.07 -16.21 -16.36
N ALA A 172 -17.12 -15.51 -15.91
CA ALA A 172 -18.45 -15.65 -16.47
C ALA A 172 -18.46 -15.34 -17.98
N GLN A 173 -17.74 -14.29 -18.41
CA GLN A 173 -17.58 -13.95 -19.84
C GLN A 173 -16.80 -15.01 -20.63
N CYS A 174 -15.81 -15.66 -20.01
CA CYS A 174 -15.07 -16.72 -20.69
C CYS A 174 -15.85 -18.04 -20.86
N ILE A 175 -16.82 -18.29 -19.97
CA ILE A 175 -17.65 -19.51 -20.01
C ILE A 175 -18.87 -19.32 -20.91
N GLY A 176 -19.47 -18.13 -20.95
CA GLY A 176 -20.65 -17.81 -21.76
C GLY A 176 -20.33 -17.71 -23.23
#